data_28a60975bc55e1e5987e6c4fc095ff7f
#
_entry.id   28a60975bc55e1e5987e6c4fc095ff7f
#
_cell.length_a   1.000
_cell.length_b   1.000
_cell.length_c   1.000
_cell.angle_alpha   90.00
_cell.angle_beta   90.00
_cell.angle_gamma   90.00
#
_symmetry.space_group_name_H-M   'P 1'
#
loop_
_entity.id
_entity.type
_entity.pdbx_description
1 polymer ?
#
loop_
_entity_poly.entity_id
_entity_poly.type
_entity_poly.pdbx_seq_one_letter_code
_entity_poly.pdbx_strand_id
1 'polypeptide(L)'
;MKFQYNVTKMPQDNLIEKRGFCGIFQEETMYLVNALNVIDEVKKAVIGKDSCVEMVMMAILARGHILIEDIPGVGKTTMALAFSRACAMSQNRVQFTPDVLPADITGFSIYRKDTGKFEYQPGA
;
A
#
# COMPACT_ATOMS: atom_id res chain seq x y z
N MET A 1 5.24 17.72 -3.04
CA MET A 1 5.37 16.37 -3.60
C MET A 1 4.31 15.52 -2.95
N LYS A 2 3.28 15.10 -3.69
CA LYS A 2 2.16 14.32 -3.15
C LYS A 2 2.45 12.85 -3.42
N PHE A 3 2.42 12.02 -2.39
CA PHE A 3 2.55 10.56 -2.52
C PHE A 3 1.17 9.96 -2.25
N GLN A 4 0.65 9.25 -3.22
CA GLN A 4 -0.58 8.49 -3.08
C GLN A 4 -0.22 7.00 -3.11
N TYR A 5 -0.52 6.29 -2.04
CA TYR A 5 -0.31 4.85 -1.96
C TYR A 5 -1.65 4.14 -2.14
N ASN A 6 -1.69 3.19 -3.05
CA ASN A 6 -2.88 2.36 -3.28
C ASN A 6 -2.67 1.01 -2.58
N VAL A 7 -3.45 0.73 -1.55
CA VAL A 7 -3.39 -0.52 -0.76
C VAL A 7 -4.40 -1.52 -1.33
N THR A 8 -4.25 -1.94 -2.59
CA THR A 8 -5.27 -2.74 -3.28
C THR A 8 -4.92 -4.22 -3.47
N LYS A 9 -3.94 -4.79 -2.80
CA LYS A 9 -3.67 -6.22 -2.94
C LYS A 9 -3.40 -6.92 -1.61
N MET A 10 -4.47 -7.15 -0.84
CA MET A 10 -4.51 -8.33 0.04
C MET A 10 -5.15 -9.49 -0.72
N PRO A 11 -4.65 -10.73 -0.59
CA PRO A 11 -5.28 -11.90 -1.20
C PRO A 11 -6.71 -12.04 -0.69
N GLN A 12 -7.67 -12.09 -1.59
CA GLN A 12 -9.07 -12.36 -1.30
C GLN A 12 -9.25 -13.89 -1.27
N ASP A 13 -8.79 -14.56 -0.22
CA ASP A 13 -9.17 -15.93 -0.02
C ASP A 13 -10.45 -15.99 0.82
N ASN A 14 -11.48 -16.54 0.19
CA ASN A 14 -12.83 -16.76 0.70
C ASN A 14 -12.83 -17.56 2.02
N LEU A 15 -12.87 -16.90 3.16
CA LEU A 15 -12.93 -17.53 4.49
C LEU A 15 -14.14 -17.10 5.35
N ILE A 16 -15.10 -16.37 4.78
CA ILE A 16 -16.23 -15.81 5.57
C ILE A 16 -17.35 -16.83 5.82
N GLU A 17 -17.36 -18.00 5.16
CA GLU A 17 -18.58 -18.82 5.12
C GLU A 17 -18.70 -19.97 6.14
N LYS A 18 -17.75 -20.20 7.05
CA LYS A 18 -17.81 -21.38 7.95
C LYS A 18 -17.37 -21.20 9.40
N ARG A 19 -17.43 -20.04 10.01
CA ARG A 19 -17.06 -19.92 11.43
C ARG A 19 -18.15 -19.27 12.27
N GLY A 20 -18.62 -20.01 13.28
CA GLY A 20 -19.60 -19.55 14.24
C GLY A 20 -19.12 -18.34 15.06
N PHE A 21 -20.06 -17.65 15.70
CA PHE A 21 -19.91 -16.37 16.42
C PHE A 21 -18.68 -16.28 17.37
N CYS A 22 -18.24 -17.38 17.95
CA CYS A 22 -17.04 -17.43 18.81
C CYS A 22 -15.71 -17.31 18.02
N GLY A 23 -15.66 -17.76 16.77
CA GLY A 23 -14.48 -17.68 15.92
C GLY A 23 -14.18 -16.25 15.43
N ILE A 24 -15.18 -15.40 15.30
CA ILE A 24 -15.07 -14.03 14.82
C ILE A 24 -14.28 -13.17 15.82
N PHE A 25 -14.55 -13.30 17.11
CA PHE A 25 -13.81 -12.55 18.16
C PHE A 25 -12.34 -12.93 18.26
N GLN A 26 -11.98 -14.18 18.02
CA GLN A 26 -10.57 -14.61 18.04
C GLN A 26 -9.80 -14.09 16.81
N GLU A 27 -10.42 -14.06 15.65
CA GLU A 27 -9.80 -13.48 14.44
C GLU A 27 -9.59 -11.97 14.59
N GLU A 28 -10.58 -11.23 15.04
CA GLU A 28 -10.46 -9.78 15.26
C GLU A 28 -9.34 -9.44 16.24
N THR A 29 -9.20 -10.18 17.34
CA THR A 29 -8.12 -9.99 18.32
C THR A 29 -6.76 -10.28 17.68
N MET A 30 -6.64 -11.29 16.85
CA MET A 30 -5.41 -11.63 16.15
C MET A 30 -5.01 -10.54 15.13
N TYR A 31 -5.96 -9.96 14.41
CA TYR A 31 -5.69 -8.83 13.50
C TYR A 31 -5.21 -7.59 14.26
N LEU A 32 -5.79 -7.29 15.41
CA LEU A 32 -5.36 -6.17 16.26
C LEU A 32 -3.96 -6.38 16.81
N VAL A 33 -3.63 -7.58 17.29
CA VAL A 33 -2.28 -7.90 17.79
C VAL A 33 -1.26 -7.79 16.65
N ASN A 34 -1.57 -8.28 15.47
CA ASN A 34 -0.70 -8.13 14.31
C ASN A 34 -0.50 -6.66 13.91
N ALA A 35 -1.55 -5.85 13.97
CA ALA A 35 -1.46 -4.42 13.68
C ALA A 35 -0.56 -3.68 14.67
N LEU A 36 -0.66 -3.99 15.97
CA LEU A 36 0.21 -3.41 17.00
C LEU A 36 1.67 -3.80 16.78
N ASN A 37 1.96 -5.05 16.46
CA ASN A 37 3.31 -5.51 16.14
C ASN A 37 3.89 -4.77 14.92
N VAL A 38 3.09 -4.53 13.89
CA VAL A 38 3.51 -3.74 12.72
C VAL A 38 3.81 -2.30 13.11
N ILE A 39 2.99 -1.67 13.94
CA ILE A 39 3.23 -0.32 14.46
C ILE A 39 4.57 -0.26 15.18
N ASP A 40 4.85 -1.21 16.07
CA ASP A 40 6.10 -1.26 16.84
C ASP A 40 7.32 -1.44 15.93
N GLU A 41 7.24 -2.29 14.90
CA GLU A 41 8.31 -2.44 13.91
C GLU A 41 8.53 -1.15 13.10
N VAL A 42 7.47 -0.48 12.68
CA VAL A 42 7.57 0.78 11.93
C VAL A 42 8.13 1.90 12.80
N LYS A 43 7.78 1.98 14.10
CA LYS A 43 8.30 2.97 15.05
C LYS A 43 9.82 2.85 15.25
N LYS A 44 10.41 1.67 15.07
CA LYS A 44 11.88 1.49 15.09
C LYS A 44 12.57 2.21 13.93
N ALA A 45 11.91 2.29 12.77
CA ALA A 45 12.45 2.94 11.57
C ALA A 45 12.08 4.42 11.46
N VAL A 46 10.95 4.83 12.05
CA VAL A 46 10.39 6.19 11.98
C VAL A 46 10.24 6.77 13.38
N ILE A 47 11.29 7.44 13.82
CA ILE A 47 11.37 7.99 15.18
C ILE A 47 10.66 9.35 15.26
N GLY A 48 9.90 9.57 16.35
CA GLY A 48 9.29 10.87 16.66
C GLY A 48 8.01 11.20 15.89
N LYS A 49 7.39 10.22 15.20
CA LYS A 49 6.13 10.41 14.46
C LYS A 49 5.08 9.34 14.82
N ASP A 50 4.98 8.99 16.09
CA ASP A 50 4.13 7.90 16.57
C ASP A 50 2.66 8.05 16.18
N SER A 51 2.08 9.23 16.37
CA SER A 51 0.70 9.50 15.98
C SER A 51 0.47 9.38 14.47
N CYS A 52 1.46 9.77 13.67
CA CYS A 52 1.38 9.61 12.21
C CYS A 52 1.43 8.13 11.81
N VAL A 53 2.28 7.34 12.44
CA VAL A 53 2.36 5.88 12.21
C VAL A 53 1.03 5.21 12.56
N GLU A 54 0.41 5.58 13.67
CA GLU A 54 -0.89 5.05 14.08
C GLU A 54 -2.01 5.42 13.10
N MET A 55 -2.07 6.69 12.65
CA MET A 55 -3.04 7.11 11.64
C MET A 55 -2.86 6.38 10.30
N VAL A 56 -1.62 6.17 9.87
CA VAL A 56 -1.32 5.40 8.66
C VAL A 56 -1.80 3.96 8.81
N MET A 57 -1.57 3.32 9.96
CA MET A 57 -2.04 1.96 10.23
C MET A 57 -3.57 1.87 10.22
N MET A 58 -4.26 2.83 10.84
CA MET A 58 -5.73 2.90 10.78
C MET A 58 -6.24 3.01 9.35
N ALA A 59 -5.62 3.83 8.51
CA ALA A 59 -6.00 3.96 7.11
C ALA A 59 -5.74 2.67 6.31
N ILE A 60 -4.67 1.94 6.60
CA ILE A 60 -4.38 0.63 5.99
C ILE A 60 -5.47 -0.39 6.38
N LEU A 61 -5.83 -0.46 7.65
CA LEU A 61 -6.89 -1.36 8.14
C LEU A 61 -8.26 -1.02 7.52
N ALA A 62 -8.54 0.28 7.35
CA ALA A 62 -9.74 0.77 6.69
C ALA A 62 -9.71 0.58 5.15
N ARG A 63 -8.65 0.02 4.57
CA ARG A 63 -8.42 -0.09 3.12
C ARG A 63 -8.55 1.26 2.40
N GLY A 64 -8.14 2.33 3.07
CA GLY A 64 -8.22 3.70 2.58
C GLY A 64 -6.95 4.15 1.85
N HIS A 65 -7.02 5.36 1.32
CA HIS A 65 -5.88 6.06 0.72
C HIS A 65 -5.31 7.06 1.71
N ILE A 66 -3.99 7.30 1.63
CA ILE A 66 -3.28 8.16 2.55
C ILE A 66 -2.61 9.28 1.75
N LEU A 67 -2.84 10.51 2.15
CA LEU A 67 -2.11 11.68 1.67
C LEU A 67 -1.21 12.18 2.81
N ILE A 68 0.10 12.13 2.60
CA ILE A 68 1.09 12.64 3.56
C ILE A 68 1.67 13.94 3.01
N GLU A 69 1.34 15.05 3.64
CA GLU A 69 1.89 16.37 3.35
C GLU A 69 2.85 16.78 4.47
N ASP A 70 4.07 17.10 4.12
CA ASP A 70 5.10 17.55 5.04
C ASP A 70 6.27 18.16 4.25
N ILE A 71 7.16 18.86 4.93
CA ILE A 71 8.37 19.41 4.31
C ILE A 71 9.24 18.31 3.69
N PRO A 72 10.06 18.63 2.68
CA PRO A 72 11.00 17.67 2.11
C PRO A 72 12.00 17.14 3.15
N GLY A 73 12.36 15.86 3.05
CA GLY A 73 13.39 15.26 3.91
C GLY A 73 12.93 14.66 5.24
N VAL A 74 11.67 14.79 5.62
CA VAL A 74 11.13 14.31 6.92
C VAL A 74 10.82 12.81 6.99
N GLY A 75 11.27 12.00 6.02
CA GLY A 75 11.11 10.54 6.09
C GLY A 75 9.78 9.98 5.55
N LYS A 76 9.01 10.74 4.73
CA LYS A 76 7.76 10.24 4.13
C LYS A 76 7.94 8.92 3.36
N THR A 77 8.96 8.84 2.52
CA THR A 77 9.28 7.63 1.77
C THR A 77 9.76 6.49 2.67
N THR A 78 10.53 6.82 3.71
CA THR A 78 11.00 5.84 4.71
C THR A 78 9.82 5.21 5.45
N MET A 79 8.83 6.01 5.83
CA MET A 79 7.61 5.51 6.47
C MET A 79 6.85 4.54 5.56
N ALA A 80 6.64 4.89 4.30
CA ALA A 80 5.97 4.01 3.35
C ALA A 80 6.73 2.70 3.12
N LEU A 81 8.07 2.77 3.02
CA LEU A 81 8.91 1.59 2.88
C LEU A 81 8.89 0.72 4.15
N ALA A 82 8.87 1.32 5.33
CA ALA A 82 8.77 0.60 6.60
C ALA A 82 7.45 -0.17 6.69
N PHE A 83 6.31 0.47 6.35
CA PHE A 83 5.01 -0.20 6.31
C PHE A 83 4.96 -1.32 5.28
N SER A 84 5.47 -1.11 4.06
CA SER A 84 5.45 -2.15 3.04
C SER A 84 6.23 -3.39 3.46
N ARG A 85 7.38 -3.21 4.13
CA ARG A 85 8.19 -4.30 4.66
C ARG A 85 7.53 -4.99 5.85
N ALA A 86 7.03 -4.23 6.82
CA ALA A 86 6.39 -4.77 8.01
C ALA A 86 5.09 -5.53 7.69
N CYS A 87 4.36 -5.11 6.67
CA CYS A 87 3.14 -5.77 6.20
C CYS A 87 3.38 -6.80 5.08
N ALA A 88 4.65 -7.07 4.69
CA ALA A 88 5.02 -7.93 3.56
C ALA A 88 4.29 -7.59 2.23
N MET A 89 4.06 -6.29 1.99
CA MET A 89 3.40 -5.79 0.78
C MET A 89 4.42 -5.45 -0.31
N SER A 90 4.04 -5.68 -1.56
CA SER A 90 4.80 -5.15 -2.70
C SER A 90 4.65 -3.64 -2.78
N GLN A 91 5.74 -2.94 -3.12
CA GLN A 91 5.74 -1.47 -3.24
C GLN A 91 6.14 -1.07 -4.65
N ASN A 92 5.34 -0.21 -5.27
CA ASN A 92 5.70 0.53 -6.47
C ASN A 92 5.72 2.02 -6.16
N ARG A 93 6.72 2.72 -6.70
CA ARG A 93 6.85 4.16 -6.55
C ARG A 93 6.68 4.84 -7.91
N VAL A 94 5.65 5.67 -8.03
CA VAL A 94 5.47 6.55 -9.19
C VAL A 94 5.79 7.98 -8.77
N GLN A 95 6.66 8.64 -9.51
CA GLN A 95 7.01 10.03 -9.29
C GLN A 95 6.32 10.89 -10.36
N PHE A 96 5.36 11.69 -9.94
CA PHE A 96 4.65 12.59 -10.83
C PHE A 96 5.52 13.82 -11.13
N THR A 97 6.06 13.88 -12.33
CA THR A 97 6.72 15.04 -12.92
C THR A 97 5.80 15.65 -13.97
N PRO A 98 6.01 16.91 -14.39
CA PRO A 98 5.12 17.57 -15.39
C PRO A 98 5.04 16.87 -16.75
N ASP A 99 6.00 16.01 -17.05
CA ASP A 99 6.15 15.25 -18.30
C ASP A 99 5.55 13.83 -18.24
N VAL A 100 5.06 13.37 -17.09
CA VAL A 100 4.44 12.04 -16.95
C VAL A 100 3.06 12.03 -17.63
N LEU A 101 2.90 11.14 -18.59
CA LEU A 101 1.64 10.91 -19.27
C LEU A 101 0.77 9.89 -18.51
N PRO A 102 -0.56 9.97 -18.60
CA PRO A 102 -1.44 8.95 -18.03
C PRO A 102 -1.12 7.53 -18.49
N ALA A 103 -0.68 7.36 -19.73
CA ALA A 103 -0.27 6.08 -20.30
C ALA A 103 0.94 5.46 -19.61
N ASP A 104 1.84 6.27 -19.05
CA ASP A 104 3.00 5.78 -18.29
C ASP A 104 2.58 5.08 -16.99
N ILE A 105 1.41 5.42 -16.47
CA ILE A 105 0.85 4.84 -15.23
C ILE A 105 -0.08 3.68 -15.53
N THR A 106 -1.00 3.86 -16.48
CA THR A 106 -2.05 2.87 -16.80
C THR A 106 -1.57 1.80 -17.77
N GLY A 107 -0.45 2.04 -18.45
CA GLY A 107 0.00 1.22 -19.57
C GLY A 107 -0.73 1.57 -20.87
N PHE A 108 -0.26 1.02 -21.97
CA PHE A 108 -0.81 1.24 -23.31
C PHE A 108 -0.62 0.01 -24.19
N SER A 109 -1.41 -0.09 -25.26
CA SER A 109 -1.30 -1.17 -26.25
C SER A 109 -0.55 -0.71 -27.48
N ILE A 110 0.47 -1.50 -27.88
CA ILE A 110 1.25 -1.26 -29.10
C ILE A 110 0.81 -2.28 -30.17
N TYR A 111 0.57 -1.81 -31.38
CA TYR A 111 0.36 -2.71 -32.52
C TYR A 111 1.71 -3.20 -33.08
N ARG A 112 1.96 -4.51 -32.98
CA ARG A 112 3.13 -5.15 -33.56
C ARG A 112 2.86 -5.52 -35.02
N LYS A 113 3.52 -4.88 -35.98
CA LYS A 113 3.36 -5.14 -37.42
C LYS A 113 3.86 -6.52 -37.82
N ASP A 114 4.88 -7.05 -37.13
CA ASP A 114 5.49 -8.36 -37.34
C ASP A 114 4.55 -9.52 -36.96
N THR A 115 3.73 -9.35 -35.93
CA THR A 115 2.79 -10.38 -35.46
C THR A 115 1.33 -10.08 -35.82
N GLY A 116 1.02 -8.86 -36.28
CA GLY A 116 -0.34 -8.41 -36.57
C GLY A 116 -1.25 -8.30 -35.33
N LYS A 117 -0.67 -8.22 -34.12
CA LYS A 117 -1.42 -8.22 -32.85
C LYS A 117 -1.12 -6.97 -32.01
N PHE A 118 -2.09 -6.63 -31.16
CA PHE A 118 -1.88 -5.64 -30.11
C PHE A 118 -1.21 -6.32 -28.91
N GLU A 119 -0.13 -5.74 -28.42
CA GLU A 119 0.58 -6.16 -27.22
C GLU A 119 0.43 -5.07 -26.16
N TYR A 120 -0.05 -5.45 -24.96
CA TYR A 120 -0.19 -4.51 -23.85
C TYR A 120 1.15 -4.35 -23.13
N GLN A 121 1.60 -3.10 -23.03
CA GLN A 121 2.75 -2.70 -22.22
C GLN A 121 2.23 -2.17 -20.89
N PRO A 122 2.52 -2.84 -19.76
CA PRO A 122 2.11 -2.34 -18.45
C PRO A 122 2.81 -1.02 -18.13
N GLY A 123 2.11 -0.14 -17.43
CA GLY A 123 2.67 1.07 -16.85
C GLY A 123 3.48 0.80 -15.57
N ALA A 124 3.82 1.86 -14.82
CA ALA A 124 4.62 1.79 -13.61
C ALA A 124 3.90 1.10 -12.44
#